data_593fcd28e85f0d3632a55437ebc0b9af
#
_entry.id   593fcd28e85f0d3632a55437ebc0b9af
#
_cell.length_a   1.000
_cell.length_b   1.000
_cell.length_c   1.000
_cell.angle_alpha   90.00
_cell.angle_beta   90.00
_cell.angle_gamma   90.00
#
_symmetry.space_group_name_H-M   'P 1'
#
loop_
_entity.id
_entity.type
_entity.pdbx_description
1 polymer ?
#
loop_
_entity_poly.entity_id
_entity_poly.type
_entity_poly.pdbx_seq_one_letter_code
_entity_poly.pdbx_strand_id
1 'polypeptide(L)'
;MKMTSVRPQAPGDIQRAQAIVQVAQQCFAKYKDYHLALQDGYQIFAPNVPQDIYHFASIQNFLEAQTTFDVLHPSALLYNKVSNGYQLAGIMFSAPANFSEDQLNERFPLSLAPWHLHTNICLPAGDYDETLFPGNSLFG
;
A
#
# COMPACT_ATOMS: atom_id res chain seq x y z
N MET A 1 15.57 3.84 3.12
CA MET A 1 14.52 2.78 3.18
C MET A 1 15.05 1.60 3.98
N LYS A 2 14.28 1.09 4.92
CA LYS A 2 14.61 -0.09 5.71
C LYS A 2 13.69 -1.23 5.30
N MET A 3 14.24 -2.41 5.05
CA MET A 3 13.46 -3.59 4.65
C MET A 3 13.59 -4.69 5.69
N THR A 4 12.54 -5.51 5.81
CA THR A 4 12.61 -6.75 6.59
C THR A 4 13.52 -7.76 5.89
N SER A 5 14.03 -8.72 6.65
CA SER A 5 14.70 -9.89 6.09
C SER A 5 13.70 -10.82 5.41
N VAL A 6 14.17 -11.57 4.42
CA VAL A 6 13.40 -12.66 3.81
C VAL A 6 13.59 -13.91 4.67
N ARG A 7 12.50 -14.58 5.03
CA ARG A 7 12.51 -15.80 5.83
C ARG A 7 12.49 -17.05 4.97
N PRO A 8 12.97 -18.21 5.50
CA PRO A 8 12.68 -19.49 4.87
C PRO A 8 11.18 -19.72 4.76
N GLN A 9 10.74 -20.35 3.67
CA GLN A 9 9.33 -20.64 3.44
C GLN A 9 8.82 -21.64 4.48
N ALA A 10 7.72 -21.29 5.15
CA ALA A 10 7.02 -22.15 6.10
C ALA A 10 5.80 -22.83 5.43
N PRO A 11 5.32 -23.95 5.99
CA PRO A 11 4.07 -24.57 5.53
C PRO A 11 2.91 -23.56 5.60
N GLY A 12 2.12 -23.47 4.54
CA GLY A 12 0.97 -22.58 4.44
C GLY A 12 1.26 -21.17 3.93
N ASP A 13 2.52 -20.76 3.80
CA ASP A 13 2.88 -19.41 3.32
C ASP A 13 2.35 -19.13 1.91
N ILE A 14 2.53 -20.07 0.98
CA ILE A 14 2.05 -19.92 -0.39
C ILE A 14 0.53 -19.78 -0.42
N GLN A 15 -0.17 -20.63 0.32
CA GLN A 15 -1.64 -20.61 0.36
C GLN A 15 -2.17 -19.29 0.95
N ARG A 16 -1.55 -18.78 1.99
CA ARG A 16 -1.90 -17.48 2.59
C ARG A 16 -1.71 -16.34 1.59
N ALA A 17 -0.57 -16.30 0.91
CA ALA A 17 -0.29 -15.28 -0.10
C ALA A 17 -1.25 -15.39 -1.29
N GLN A 18 -1.50 -16.60 -1.78
CA GLN A 18 -2.44 -16.84 -2.89
C GLN A 18 -3.86 -16.38 -2.54
N ALA A 19 -4.31 -16.61 -1.31
CA ALA A 19 -5.62 -16.14 -0.86
C ALA A 19 -5.73 -14.61 -0.92
N ILE A 20 -4.69 -13.90 -0.48
CA ILE A 20 -4.64 -12.43 -0.55
C ILE A 20 -4.66 -11.96 -2.01
N VAL A 21 -3.82 -12.55 -2.86
CA VAL A 21 -3.74 -12.20 -4.29
C VAL A 21 -5.06 -12.47 -5.00
N GLN A 22 -5.73 -13.58 -4.70
CA GLN A 22 -7.02 -13.91 -5.30
C GLN A 22 -8.10 -12.90 -4.93
N VAL A 23 -8.20 -12.51 -3.66
CA VAL A 23 -9.11 -11.46 -3.21
C VAL A 23 -8.80 -10.14 -3.92
N ALA A 24 -7.52 -9.79 -4.01
CA ALA A 24 -7.09 -8.57 -4.70
C ALA A 24 -7.52 -8.56 -6.17
N GLN A 25 -7.29 -9.65 -6.90
CA GLN A 25 -7.67 -9.76 -8.31
C GLN A 25 -9.17 -9.67 -8.52
N GLN A 26 -9.97 -10.27 -7.65
CA GLN A 26 -11.43 -10.27 -7.78
C GLN A 26 -12.05 -8.94 -7.36
N CYS A 27 -11.61 -8.37 -6.25
CA CYS A 27 -12.27 -7.21 -5.64
C CYS A 27 -11.79 -5.87 -6.21
N PHE A 28 -10.55 -5.79 -6.69
CA PHE A 28 -9.96 -4.54 -7.15
C PHE A 28 -9.85 -4.40 -8.67
N ALA A 29 -10.32 -5.40 -9.44
CA ALA A 29 -10.37 -5.32 -10.91
C ALA A 29 -11.17 -4.10 -11.41
N LYS A 30 -12.19 -3.66 -10.69
CA LYS A 30 -12.97 -2.45 -10.99
C LYS A 30 -12.10 -1.19 -11.05
N TYR A 31 -11.02 -1.14 -10.29
CA TYR A 31 -10.10 -0.01 -10.25
C TYR A 31 -9.12 0.07 -11.43
N LYS A 32 -9.27 -0.80 -12.43
CA LYS A 32 -8.71 -0.55 -13.77
C LYS A 32 -9.26 0.74 -14.35
N ASP A 33 -10.49 1.10 -14.00
CA ASP A 33 -11.01 2.45 -14.14
C ASP A 33 -10.65 3.26 -12.88
N TYR A 34 -9.61 4.10 -12.98
CA TYR A 34 -9.13 4.89 -11.84
C TYR A 34 -10.15 5.91 -11.33
N HIS A 35 -11.14 6.31 -12.14
CA HIS A 35 -12.21 7.20 -11.71
C HIS A 35 -13.03 6.56 -10.60
N LEU A 36 -13.23 5.23 -10.63
CA LEU A 36 -13.91 4.51 -9.57
C LEU A 36 -13.09 4.52 -8.26
N ALA A 37 -11.77 4.48 -8.36
CA ALA A 37 -10.91 4.62 -7.19
C ALA A 37 -11.10 6.01 -6.54
N LEU A 38 -11.11 7.07 -7.34
CA LEU A 38 -11.36 8.43 -6.84
C LEU A 38 -12.76 8.56 -6.22
N GLN A 39 -13.77 7.96 -6.83
CA GLN A 39 -15.14 7.92 -6.31
C GLN A 39 -15.22 7.22 -4.94
N ASP A 40 -14.46 6.14 -4.77
CA ASP A 40 -14.45 5.34 -3.54
C ASP A 40 -13.53 5.94 -2.45
N GLY A 41 -13.02 7.16 -2.64
CA GLY A 41 -12.29 7.93 -1.62
C GLY A 41 -10.77 7.80 -1.66
N TYR A 42 -10.22 7.10 -2.64
CA TYR A 42 -8.77 7.13 -2.87
C TYR A 42 -8.36 8.47 -3.49
N GLN A 43 -7.26 9.02 -3.02
CA GLN A 43 -6.74 10.30 -3.49
C GLN A 43 -5.30 10.15 -4.00
N ILE A 44 -4.97 10.85 -5.08
CA ILE A 44 -3.62 10.80 -5.64
C ILE A 44 -2.67 11.51 -4.68
N PHE A 45 -1.67 10.78 -4.19
CA PHE A 45 -0.64 11.32 -3.34
C PHE A 45 0.38 12.11 -4.15
N ALA A 46 0.64 13.38 -3.77
CA ALA A 46 1.56 14.28 -4.43
C ALA A 46 1.39 14.32 -5.97
N PRO A 47 0.21 14.68 -6.50
CA PRO A 47 -0.11 14.55 -7.93
C PRO A 47 0.78 15.39 -8.84
N ASN A 48 1.36 16.48 -8.32
CA ASN A 48 2.22 17.40 -9.06
C ASN A 48 3.70 16.98 -9.06
N VAL A 49 4.05 15.91 -8.33
CA VAL A 49 5.41 15.37 -8.28
C VAL A 49 5.50 14.19 -9.26
N PRO A 50 6.43 14.22 -10.24
CA PRO A 50 6.65 13.09 -11.12
C PRO A 50 7.09 11.85 -10.31
N GLN A 51 6.40 10.75 -10.50
CA GLN A 51 6.63 9.50 -9.78
C GLN A 51 6.60 8.32 -10.76
N ASP A 52 7.43 7.33 -10.51
CA ASP A 52 7.42 6.10 -11.32
C ASP A 52 6.11 5.33 -11.10
N ILE A 53 5.66 5.26 -9.85
CA ILE A 53 4.38 4.68 -9.44
C ILE A 53 3.62 5.73 -8.62
N TYR A 54 2.40 6.02 -9.05
CA TYR A 54 1.50 6.92 -8.31
C TYR A 54 0.67 6.13 -7.31
N HIS A 55 0.63 6.63 -6.07
CA HIS A 55 -0.18 6.06 -5.00
C HIS A 55 -1.52 6.79 -4.94
N PHE A 56 -2.60 6.04 -5.16
CA PHE A 56 -3.95 6.51 -4.85
C PHE A 56 -4.27 6.03 -3.45
N ALA A 57 -4.13 6.90 -2.47
CA ALA A 57 -4.15 6.56 -1.06
C ALA A 57 -5.54 6.73 -0.44
N SER A 58 -5.90 5.83 0.46
CA SER A 58 -7.06 5.95 1.36
C SER A 58 -6.56 6.17 2.78
N ILE A 59 -6.78 7.37 3.30
CA ILE A 59 -6.40 7.71 4.68
C ILE A 59 -7.18 6.85 5.68
N GLN A 60 -8.46 6.62 5.42
CA GLN A 60 -9.30 5.79 6.27
C GLN A 60 -8.73 4.38 6.39
N ASN A 61 -8.37 3.76 5.26
CA ASN A 61 -7.80 2.41 5.25
C ASN A 61 -6.41 2.38 5.88
N PHE A 62 -5.62 3.43 5.68
CA PHE A 62 -4.32 3.57 6.34
C PHE A 62 -4.45 3.62 7.85
N LEU A 63 -5.40 4.39 8.38
CA LEU A 63 -5.65 4.46 9.83
C LEU A 63 -6.19 3.13 10.38
N GLU A 64 -7.09 2.47 9.68
CA GLU A 64 -7.59 1.14 10.04
C GLU A 64 -6.44 0.12 10.10
N ALA A 65 -5.49 0.19 9.17
CA ALA A 65 -4.34 -0.71 9.12
C ALA A 65 -3.41 -0.60 10.33
N GLN A 66 -3.50 0.48 11.12
CA GLN A 66 -2.75 0.62 12.36
C GLN A 66 -3.22 -0.36 13.45
N THR A 67 -4.43 -0.87 13.35
CA THR A 67 -5.02 -1.79 14.33
C THR A 67 -5.46 -3.13 13.74
N THR A 68 -5.85 -3.16 12.46
CA THR A 68 -6.47 -4.32 11.82
C THR A 68 -5.88 -4.52 10.42
N PHE A 69 -5.73 -5.77 10.01
CA PHE A 69 -5.40 -6.11 8.63
C PHE A 69 -6.65 -6.64 7.92
N ASP A 70 -7.17 -5.85 6.98
CA ASP A 70 -8.29 -6.22 6.13
C ASP A 70 -7.86 -6.18 4.66
N VAL A 71 -7.86 -7.33 4.00
CA VAL A 71 -7.47 -7.48 2.60
C VAL A 71 -8.38 -6.68 1.66
N LEU A 72 -9.62 -6.41 2.08
CA LEU A 72 -10.57 -5.60 1.32
C LEU A 72 -10.31 -4.09 1.42
N HIS A 73 -9.44 -3.67 2.34
CA HIS A 73 -9.15 -2.25 2.61
C HIS A 73 -7.66 -1.94 2.43
N PRO A 74 -7.11 -2.09 1.20
CA PRO A 74 -5.72 -1.68 0.95
C PRO A 74 -5.56 -0.18 1.22
N SER A 75 -4.42 0.20 1.76
CA SER A 75 -4.12 1.60 2.08
C SER A 75 -3.85 2.44 0.83
N ALA A 76 -3.42 1.81 -0.26
CA ALA A 76 -3.31 2.48 -1.55
C ALA A 76 -3.49 1.52 -2.72
N LEU A 77 -3.90 2.11 -3.85
CA LEU A 77 -3.86 1.50 -5.17
C LEU A 77 -2.67 2.10 -5.92
N LEU A 78 -1.95 1.28 -6.65
CA LEU A 78 -0.73 1.68 -7.35
C LEU A 78 -1.01 1.79 -8.85
N TYR A 79 -0.64 2.93 -9.43
CA TYR A 79 -0.89 3.22 -10.84
C TYR A 79 0.35 3.68 -11.56
N ASN A 80 0.50 3.24 -12.80
CA ASN A 80 1.39 3.86 -13.77
C ASN A 80 0.66 5.01 -14.46
N LYS A 81 1.30 6.16 -14.62
CA LYS A 81 0.76 7.25 -15.43
C LYS A 81 0.93 6.90 -16.90
N VAL A 82 -0.15 7.03 -17.66
CA VAL A 82 -0.20 6.81 -19.11
C VAL A 82 -0.69 8.08 -19.80
N SER A 83 -0.64 8.13 -21.15
CA SER A 83 -0.95 9.34 -21.91
C SER A 83 -2.35 9.90 -21.66
N ASN A 84 -3.34 9.06 -21.36
CA ASN A 84 -4.75 9.43 -21.16
C ASN A 84 -5.29 9.10 -19.74
N GLY A 85 -4.41 8.98 -18.74
CA GLY A 85 -4.83 8.71 -17.37
C GLY A 85 -3.87 7.83 -16.61
N TYR A 86 -4.42 6.83 -15.93
CA TYR A 86 -3.66 5.93 -15.05
C TYR A 86 -4.05 4.48 -15.29
N GLN A 87 -3.05 3.61 -15.29
CA GLN A 87 -3.21 2.17 -15.44
C GLN A 87 -2.89 1.47 -14.12
N LEU A 88 -3.83 0.68 -13.61
CA LEU A 88 -3.64 -0.07 -12.37
C LEU A 88 -2.47 -1.03 -12.49
N ALA A 89 -1.51 -0.91 -11.58
CA ALA A 89 -0.30 -1.73 -11.49
C ALA A 89 -0.29 -2.66 -10.29
N GLY A 90 -0.97 -2.29 -9.20
CA GLY A 90 -0.98 -3.11 -7.99
C GLY A 90 -1.78 -2.49 -6.85
N ILE A 91 -1.67 -3.11 -5.70
CA ILE A 91 -2.25 -2.64 -4.45
C ILE A 91 -1.19 -2.62 -3.35
N MET A 92 -1.39 -1.81 -2.34
CA MET A 92 -0.47 -1.66 -1.22
C MET A 92 -1.22 -1.80 0.10
N PHE A 93 -0.64 -2.57 1.00
CA PHE A 93 -1.06 -2.66 2.39
C PHE A 93 -0.06 -1.95 3.29
N SER A 94 -0.53 -1.43 4.41
CA SER A 94 0.29 -0.78 5.42
C SER A 94 0.24 -1.53 6.74
N ALA A 95 1.22 -1.26 7.59
CA ALA A 95 1.29 -1.76 8.96
C ALA A 95 1.94 -0.69 9.85
N PRO A 96 1.72 -0.73 11.18
CA PRO A 96 2.42 0.15 12.10
C PRO A 96 3.94 0.04 11.96
N ALA A 97 4.63 1.19 11.95
CA ALA A 97 6.08 1.25 11.79
C ALA A 97 6.87 0.52 12.89
N ASN A 98 6.26 0.33 14.05
CA ASN A 98 6.85 -0.35 15.21
C ASN A 98 6.51 -1.86 15.28
N PHE A 99 5.85 -2.40 14.25
CA PHE A 99 5.59 -3.84 14.21
C PHE A 99 6.90 -4.63 14.14
N SER A 100 6.93 -5.75 14.88
CA SER A 100 7.99 -6.75 14.74
C SER A 100 7.86 -7.50 13.42
N GLU A 101 8.94 -8.15 12.99
CA GLU A 101 8.88 -9.00 11.80
C GLU A 101 7.86 -10.14 11.95
N ASP A 102 7.64 -10.66 13.15
CA ASP A 102 6.60 -11.68 13.39
C ASP A 102 5.19 -11.12 13.15
N GLN A 103 4.92 -9.92 13.63
CA GLN A 103 3.64 -9.26 13.39
C GLN A 103 3.42 -8.93 11.90
N LEU A 104 4.46 -8.52 11.19
CA LEU A 104 4.40 -8.29 9.75
C LEU A 104 4.18 -9.60 8.98
N ASN A 105 4.84 -10.68 9.41
CA ASN A 105 4.66 -12.01 8.82
C ASN A 105 3.24 -12.56 8.98
N GLU A 106 2.53 -12.17 10.03
CA GLU A 106 1.11 -12.52 10.20
C GLU A 106 0.23 -11.87 9.13
N ARG A 107 0.56 -10.65 8.69
CA ARG A 107 -0.18 -9.94 7.64
C ARG A 107 0.12 -10.49 6.25
N PHE A 108 1.40 -10.67 5.95
CA PHE A 108 1.84 -11.26 4.69
C PHE A 108 3.14 -12.04 4.90
N PRO A 109 3.29 -13.26 4.34
CA PRO A 109 4.47 -14.09 4.57
C PRO A 109 5.78 -13.42 4.14
N LEU A 110 6.70 -13.23 5.07
CA LEU A 110 8.02 -12.65 4.81
C LEU A 110 8.93 -13.54 3.97
N SER A 111 8.56 -14.81 3.80
CA SER A 111 9.25 -15.72 2.89
C SER A 111 9.00 -15.41 1.41
N LEU A 112 7.92 -14.67 1.10
CA LEU A 112 7.48 -14.38 -0.26
C LEU A 112 7.67 -12.93 -0.66
N ALA A 113 7.52 -12.00 0.28
CA ALA A 113 7.78 -10.59 0.03
C ALA A 113 8.23 -9.88 1.31
N PRO A 114 9.23 -8.99 1.23
CA PRO A 114 9.63 -8.18 2.36
C PRO A 114 8.65 -7.00 2.55
N TRP A 115 8.54 -6.53 3.79
CA TRP A 115 8.00 -5.23 4.10
C TRP A 115 9.10 -4.17 4.06
N HIS A 116 8.77 -2.94 3.74
CA HIS A 116 9.71 -1.84 3.76
C HIS A 116 9.17 -0.64 4.51
N LEU A 117 10.08 0.08 5.15
CA LEU A 117 9.79 1.31 5.88
C LEU A 117 10.48 2.49 5.20
N HIS A 118 9.71 3.48 4.81
CA HIS A 118 10.24 4.74 4.33
C HIS A 118 10.75 5.57 5.51
N THR A 119 12.06 5.85 5.55
CA THR A 119 12.68 6.61 6.64
C THR A 119 12.91 8.08 6.30
N ASN A 120 12.96 8.40 5.01
CA ASN A 120 13.20 9.76 4.51
C ASN A 120 12.32 10.01 3.29
N ILE A 121 11.19 10.68 3.50
CA ILE A 121 10.33 11.17 2.41
C ILE A 121 10.45 12.69 2.40
N CYS A 122 10.94 13.23 1.29
CA CYS A 122 10.97 14.68 1.04
C CYS A 122 9.88 14.99 0.02
N LEU A 123 8.93 15.81 0.41
CA LEU A 123 7.83 16.26 -0.44
C LEU A 123 7.86 17.78 -0.60
N PRO A 124 7.54 18.31 -1.78
CA PRO A 124 7.39 19.75 -1.96
C PRO A 124 6.27 20.31 -1.08
N ALA A 125 6.49 21.49 -0.53
CA ALA A 125 5.47 22.17 0.27
C ALA A 125 4.21 22.43 -0.56
N GLY A 126 3.04 22.08 -0.02
CA GLY A 126 1.74 22.34 -0.64
C GLY A 126 1.13 21.17 -1.43
N ASP A 127 1.87 20.09 -1.63
CA ASP A 127 1.35 18.92 -2.39
C ASP A 127 0.62 17.89 -1.51
N TYR A 128 0.59 18.09 -0.21
CA TYR A 128 -0.05 17.18 0.75
C TYR A 128 -0.50 17.90 2.01
N ASP A 129 -1.46 17.34 2.70
CA ASP A 129 -1.93 17.84 3.99
C ASP A 129 -1.10 17.20 5.12
N GLU A 130 -0.21 17.98 5.71
CA GLU A 130 0.66 17.54 6.80
C GLU A 130 -0.11 17.03 8.04
N THR A 131 -1.36 17.47 8.21
CA THR A 131 -2.20 17.02 9.33
C THR A 131 -2.67 15.58 9.17
N LEU A 132 -2.74 15.11 7.92
CA LEU A 132 -3.18 13.76 7.59
C LEU A 132 -2.04 12.74 7.71
N PHE A 133 -0.80 13.21 7.69
CA PHE A 133 0.39 12.36 7.72
C PHE A 133 1.43 12.89 8.71
N PRO A 134 1.12 12.87 10.02
CA PRO A 134 2.06 13.32 11.04
C PRO A 134 3.22 12.33 11.19
N GLY A 135 4.40 12.72 10.75
CA GLY A 135 5.63 11.97 10.95
C GLY A 135 6.07 11.09 9.76
N ASN A 136 7.31 10.65 9.82
CA ASN A 136 8.06 9.99 8.74
C ASN A 136 7.65 8.55 8.38
N SER A 137 6.45 8.09 8.71
CA SER A 137 6.05 6.69 8.54
C SER A 137 4.91 6.54 7.53
N LEU A 138 5.08 7.12 6.36
CA LEU A 138 4.00 7.26 5.41
C LEU A 138 3.83 6.11 4.48
N PHE A 139 3.96 5.05 4.46
CA PHE A 139 3.76 3.87 3.60
C PHE A 139 4.87 2.83 3.81
N GLY A 140 4.53 1.78 4.49
CA GLY A 140 5.27 0.53 4.44
C GLY A 140 4.69 -0.40 3.40
#